data_c8532a0113bed86528e4cd7f3e4a8884
#
_entry.id   c8532a0113bed86528e4cd7f3e4a8884
#
_cell.length_a   1.000
_cell.length_b   1.000
_cell.length_c   1.000
_cell.angle_alpha   90.00
_cell.angle_beta   90.00
_cell.angle_gamma   90.00
#
_symmetry.space_group_name_H-M   'P 1'
#
loop_
_entity.id
_entity.type
_entity.pdbx_description
1 polymer ?
#
loop_
_entity_poly.entity_id
_entity_poly.type
_entity_poly.pdbx_seq_one_letter_code
_entity_poly.pdbx_strand_id
1 'polypeptide(L)'
;GGTSDFTLIQVARAGDHVQFTRTAVGKHLLLGGDNLDLTLSWLVETKLNTQLSLRQRSALRRQCAAAKEKLLAVDGPESVEITVLGAGSSLIGGTLRTEITRTEARELALDGFLPECALTDVPSVDKKSAFRELGLPYVSDPAVTKHLAQFLNESGNVRPDAILFNGGFFIPEILRERVKSVVESWFGKAPIVFENQDLDLAVAQGAAYYSHVRGGGQGILVRGGLPRAYFIGTGEKQSICLVPRGSEEGSTLELDVPGLQLLANKPVSFRLYSSLTRTEDVAGQCVEVDEGFHLHAPLDAVIRFGNPNMERSVPVKLRANLTEVGTLEIFADSKVSEHSWRLQFELRRASAKSVVARPMATVNDEALERACALVLQTFTGEFSLLPEELPQKLEQTLSLGRNSWPLGAIRKLADVFLECAEGRKKSAAHEIR
;
A
#
# COMPACT_ATOMS: atom_id res chain seq x y z
N GLY A 1 9.84 7.12 3.03
CA GLY A 1 8.74 6.29 2.56
C GLY A 1 7.89 6.97 1.51
N GLY A 2 7.12 6.15 0.77
CA GLY A 2 6.31 6.60 -0.38
C GLY A 2 4.86 6.89 -0.07
N THR A 3 4.44 6.94 1.21
CA THR A 3 3.03 7.08 1.60
C THR A 3 2.84 8.07 2.73
N SER A 4 1.62 8.64 2.80
CA SER A 4 1.14 9.44 3.94
C SER A 4 -0.21 8.91 4.39
N ASP A 5 -0.35 8.75 5.68
CA ASP A 5 -1.55 8.25 6.34
C ASP A 5 -1.91 9.15 7.51
N PHE A 6 -3.18 9.54 7.62
CA PHE A 6 -3.71 10.35 8.70
C PHE A 6 -4.63 9.54 9.58
N THR A 7 -4.50 9.71 10.89
CA THR A 7 -5.37 9.05 11.88
C THR A 7 -5.71 10.01 13.00
N LEU A 8 -6.98 10.09 13.36
CA LEU A 8 -7.43 10.78 14.57
C LEU A 8 -7.61 9.78 15.71
N ILE A 9 -6.99 10.08 16.83
CA ILE A 9 -7.07 9.30 18.06
C ILE A 9 -7.59 10.20 19.18
N GLN A 10 -8.69 9.79 19.78
CA GLN A 10 -9.21 10.43 20.99
C GLN A 10 -8.55 9.78 22.20
N VAL A 11 -8.07 10.63 23.10
CA VAL A 11 -7.50 10.19 24.38
C VAL A 11 -8.48 10.59 25.49
N ALA A 12 -8.92 9.62 26.28
CA ALA A 12 -9.84 9.84 27.39
C ALA A 12 -9.32 9.14 28.66
N ARG A 13 -9.69 9.68 29.83
CA ARG A 13 -9.52 8.97 31.10
C ARG A 13 -10.73 8.10 31.38
N ALA A 14 -10.47 6.83 31.65
CA ALA A 14 -11.47 5.85 32.09
C ALA A 14 -11.06 5.31 33.47
N GLY A 15 -11.47 5.99 34.52
CA GLY A 15 -11.00 5.74 35.90
C GLY A 15 -9.50 6.07 36.01
N ASP A 16 -8.71 5.12 36.50
CA ASP A 16 -7.24 5.27 36.65
C ASP A 16 -6.46 4.96 35.37
N HIS A 17 -7.14 4.59 34.29
CA HIS A 17 -6.49 4.22 33.04
C HIS A 17 -6.72 5.26 31.93
N VAL A 18 -5.76 5.37 31.03
CA VAL A 18 -5.90 6.14 29.79
C VAL A 18 -6.39 5.21 28.69
N GLN A 19 -7.40 5.66 27.97
CA GLN A 19 -7.96 4.94 26.81
C GLN A 19 -7.68 5.73 25.54
N PHE A 20 -7.17 5.04 24.54
CA PHE A 20 -6.97 5.57 23.19
C PHE A 20 -8.02 4.96 22.27
N THR A 21 -8.79 5.82 21.59
CA THR A 21 -9.81 5.40 20.64
C THR A 21 -9.56 6.05 19.30
N ARG A 22 -9.40 5.25 18.27
CA ARG A 22 -9.26 5.71 16.89
C ARG A 22 -10.63 6.16 16.37
N THR A 23 -10.78 7.45 16.11
CA THR A 23 -12.05 8.06 15.70
C THR A 23 -12.17 8.23 14.19
N ALA A 24 -11.06 8.45 13.49
CA ALA A 24 -11.04 8.53 12.03
C ALA A 24 -9.71 8.04 11.46
N VAL A 25 -9.78 7.52 10.23
CA VAL A 25 -8.60 7.14 9.41
C VAL A 25 -8.79 7.71 8.02
N GLY A 26 -7.78 8.43 7.55
CA GLY A 26 -7.76 9.01 6.21
C GLY A 26 -7.57 7.97 5.09
N LYS A 27 -7.61 8.46 3.87
CA LYS A 27 -7.25 7.66 2.70
C LYS A 27 -5.75 7.39 2.72
N HIS A 28 -5.35 6.19 2.32
CA HIS A 28 -3.95 5.86 2.10
C HIS A 28 -3.44 6.62 0.86
N LEU A 29 -2.52 7.55 1.05
CA LEU A 29 -2.00 8.38 -0.02
C LEU A 29 -0.64 7.84 -0.48
N LEU A 30 -0.50 7.55 -1.78
CA LEU A 30 0.80 7.27 -2.39
C LEU A 30 1.55 8.59 -2.63
N LEU A 31 1.91 9.22 -1.53
CA LEU A 31 2.56 10.54 -1.47
C LEU A 31 3.46 10.57 -0.24
N GLY A 32 4.75 10.83 -0.43
CA GLY A 32 5.71 10.84 0.67
C GLY A 32 7.10 11.28 0.23
N GLY A 33 8.11 10.95 1.03
CA GLY A 33 9.51 11.32 0.78
C GLY A 33 10.04 10.90 -0.58
N ASP A 34 9.59 9.74 -1.08
CA ASP A 34 9.98 9.23 -2.40
C ASP A 34 9.52 10.15 -3.56
N ASN A 35 8.42 10.86 -3.38
CA ASN A 35 7.92 11.82 -4.37
C ASN A 35 8.79 13.09 -4.37
N LEU A 36 9.24 13.54 -3.20
CA LEU A 36 10.19 14.65 -3.09
C LEU A 36 11.54 14.29 -3.72
N ASP A 37 12.04 13.06 -3.51
CA ASP A 37 13.27 12.59 -4.15
C ASP A 37 13.15 12.57 -5.67
N LEU A 38 12.00 12.17 -6.19
CA LEU A 38 11.71 12.19 -7.61
C LEU A 38 11.67 13.63 -8.15
N THR A 39 11.01 14.55 -7.44
CA THR A 39 10.94 15.97 -7.84
C THR A 39 12.32 16.62 -7.86
N LEU A 40 13.15 16.33 -6.86
CA LEU A 40 14.55 16.78 -6.85
C LEU A 40 15.35 16.19 -8.02
N SER A 41 15.10 14.93 -8.37
CA SER A 41 15.78 14.31 -9.51
C SER A 41 15.39 14.96 -10.85
N TRP A 42 14.15 15.41 -11.02
CA TRP A 42 13.71 16.18 -12.18
C TRP A 42 14.34 17.59 -12.22
N LEU A 43 14.42 18.25 -11.06
CA LEU A 43 15.14 19.54 -10.98
C LEU A 43 16.59 19.39 -11.46
N VAL A 44 17.28 18.35 -10.99
CA VAL A 44 18.66 18.07 -11.39
C VAL A 44 18.77 17.72 -12.89
N GLU A 45 17.86 16.87 -13.41
CA GLU A 45 17.84 16.53 -14.85
C GLU A 45 17.63 17.78 -15.72
N THR A 46 16.77 18.70 -15.26
CA THR A 46 16.55 19.99 -15.91
C THR A 46 17.82 20.87 -15.90
N LYS A 47 18.52 20.96 -14.75
CA LYS A 47 19.77 21.69 -14.64
C LYS A 47 20.87 21.12 -15.53
N LEU A 48 20.95 19.81 -15.64
CA LEU A 48 21.92 19.13 -16.50
C LEU A 48 21.61 19.29 -18.00
N ASN A 49 20.39 19.68 -18.34
CA ASN A 49 19.89 19.84 -19.72
C ASN A 49 20.23 18.64 -20.62
N THR A 50 20.08 17.42 -20.08
CA THR A 50 20.48 16.18 -20.76
C THR A 50 19.47 15.09 -20.43
N GLN A 51 19.09 14.30 -21.44
CA GLN A 51 18.26 13.12 -21.21
C GLN A 51 19.08 11.99 -20.58
N LEU A 52 18.67 11.55 -19.41
CA LEU A 52 19.32 10.47 -18.68
C LEU A 52 18.67 9.12 -19.02
N SER A 53 19.49 8.07 -19.08
CA SER A 53 19.02 6.68 -19.17
C SER A 53 18.32 6.26 -17.88
N LEU A 54 17.50 5.20 -17.92
CA LEU A 54 16.82 4.65 -16.75
C LEU A 54 17.78 4.30 -15.60
N ARG A 55 18.96 3.76 -15.93
CA ARG A 55 20.00 3.44 -14.94
C ARG A 55 20.57 4.71 -14.27
N GLN A 56 20.82 5.75 -15.05
CA GLN A 56 21.30 7.04 -14.54
C GLN A 56 20.22 7.71 -13.67
N ARG A 57 18.95 7.71 -14.09
CA ARG A 57 17.82 8.24 -13.29
C ARG A 57 17.69 7.51 -11.95
N SER A 58 17.81 6.18 -11.93
CA SER A 58 17.77 5.42 -10.66
C SER A 58 18.94 5.77 -9.73
N ALA A 59 20.14 5.97 -10.28
CA ALA A 59 21.31 6.40 -9.50
C ALA A 59 21.15 7.85 -9.00
N LEU A 60 20.66 8.74 -9.85
CA LEU A 60 20.37 10.13 -9.50
C LEU A 60 19.34 10.24 -8.37
N ARG A 61 18.23 9.49 -8.44
CA ARG A 61 17.21 9.49 -7.40
C ARG A 61 17.78 9.14 -6.03
N ARG A 62 18.68 8.12 -5.93
CA ARG A 62 19.34 7.77 -4.67
C ARG A 62 20.26 8.89 -4.17
N GLN A 63 20.98 9.59 -5.06
CA GLN A 63 21.79 10.73 -4.67
C GLN A 63 20.92 11.91 -4.20
N CYS A 64 19.78 12.16 -4.85
CA CYS A 64 18.82 13.19 -4.44
C CYS A 64 18.22 12.89 -3.07
N ALA A 65 17.91 11.63 -2.77
CA ALA A 65 17.44 11.22 -1.44
C ALA A 65 18.49 11.56 -0.36
N ALA A 66 19.74 11.16 -0.57
CA ALA A 66 20.84 11.45 0.36
C ALA A 66 21.15 12.96 0.46
N ALA A 67 21.04 13.70 -0.65
CA ALA A 67 21.22 15.15 -0.67
C ALA A 67 20.10 15.86 0.11
N LYS A 68 18.85 15.45 -0.09
CA LYS A 68 17.68 15.95 0.64
C LYS A 68 17.88 15.84 2.15
N GLU A 69 18.26 14.66 2.63
CA GLU A 69 18.47 14.40 4.05
C GLU A 69 19.55 15.33 4.63
N LYS A 70 20.65 15.52 3.93
CA LYS A 70 21.74 16.44 4.33
C LYS A 70 21.29 17.90 4.32
N LEU A 71 20.62 18.34 3.24
CA LEU A 71 20.24 19.75 3.04
C LEU A 71 19.15 20.21 4.00
N LEU A 72 18.23 19.32 4.36
CA LEU A 72 17.13 19.62 5.28
C LEU A 72 17.49 19.42 6.76
N ALA A 73 18.66 18.87 7.07
CA ALA A 73 19.16 18.80 8.44
C ALA A 73 19.38 20.20 9.04
N VAL A 74 19.32 20.31 10.38
CA VAL A 74 19.47 21.60 11.09
C VAL A 74 20.80 22.26 10.71
N ASP A 75 21.91 21.53 10.81
CA ASP A 75 23.26 22.01 10.50
C ASP A 75 23.73 21.53 9.11
N GLY A 76 22.79 21.33 8.17
CA GLY A 76 23.12 20.86 6.83
C GLY A 76 23.90 21.89 6.02
N PRO A 77 24.60 21.45 4.95
CA PRO A 77 25.36 22.33 4.08
C PRO A 77 24.43 23.23 3.24
N GLU A 78 24.99 24.30 2.68
CA GLU A 78 24.24 25.22 1.78
C GLU A 78 23.97 24.58 0.40
N SER A 79 24.83 23.67 -0.06
CA SER A 79 24.62 22.89 -1.29
C SER A 79 25.25 21.51 -1.20
N VAL A 80 24.77 20.60 -2.04
CA VAL A 80 25.31 19.24 -2.23
C VAL A 80 25.56 19.01 -3.71
N GLU A 81 26.79 18.65 -4.06
CA GLU A 81 27.15 18.27 -5.44
C GLU A 81 26.49 16.94 -5.82
N ILE A 82 25.91 16.90 -7.00
CA ILE A 82 25.33 15.71 -7.63
C ILE A 82 26.15 15.37 -8.85
N THR A 83 26.59 14.12 -8.92
CA THR A 83 27.45 13.64 -10.00
C THR A 83 26.77 12.48 -10.75
N VAL A 84 26.57 12.64 -12.07
CA VAL A 84 26.02 11.61 -12.93
C VAL A 84 27.10 11.10 -13.89
N LEU A 85 27.38 9.81 -13.82
CA LEU A 85 28.37 9.20 -14.72
C LEU A 85 27.82 9.15 -16.16
N GLY A 86 28.65 9.58 -17.11
CA GLY A 86 28.34 9.56 -18.55
C GLY A 86 28.09 8.13 -19.07
N ALA A 87 27.34 7.99 -20.15
CA ALA A 87 26.98 6.74 -20.78
C ALA A 87 28.02 6.28 -21.83
N GLY A 88 29.32 6.32 -21.55
CA GLY A 88 30.37 5.95 -22.49
C GLY A 88 31.34 4.90 -21.94
N SER A 89 31.85 4.02 -22.82
CA SER A 89 32.89 3.03 -22.50
C SER A 89 34.31 3.61 -22.50
N SER A 90 34.48 4.91 -22.72
CA SER A 90 35.79 5.56 -22.67
C SER A 90 36.15 5.93 -21.22
N LEU A 91 37.40 5.77 -20.84
CA LEU A 91 37.95 6.12 -19.52
C LEU A 91 37.77 7.61 -19.16
N ILE A 92 37.35 8.45 -20.11
CA ILE A 92 37.03 9.86 -19.99
C ILE A 92 35.60 10.12 -20.49
N GLY A 93 34.66 9.26 -20.11
CA GLY A 93 33.24 9.48 -20.31
C GLY A 93 32.80 10.65 -19.44
N GLY A 94 32.35 11.75 -20.07
CA GLY A 94 32.07 13.00 -19.41
C GLY A 94 31.17 12.85 -18.20
N THR A 95 31.70 13.12 -17.03
CA THR A 95 30.94 13.17 -15.78
C THR A 95 30.14 14.47 -15.76
N LEU A 96 28.82 14.36 -15.68
CA LEU A 96 27.94 15.51 -15.52
C LEU A 96 27.88 15.87 -14.03
N ARG A 97 28.05 17.15 -13.73
CA ARG A 97 27.99 17.66 -12.35
C ARG A 97 27.04 18.84 -12.27
N THR A 98 26.35 18.90 -11.18
CA THR A 98 25.50 20.02 -10.77
C THR A 98 25.37 20.00 -9.26
N GLU A 99 24.63 20.94 -8.69
CA GLU A 99 24.36 20.97 -7.25
C GLU A 99 22.87 21.15 -6.97
N ILE A 100 22.46 20.72 -5.81
CA ILE A 100 21.17 21.05 -5.19
C ILE A 100 21.50 21.97 -4.02
N THR A 101 20.86 23.13 -3.99
CA THR A 101 21.02 24.07 -2.88
C THR A 101 20.00 23.79 -1.77
N ARG A 102 20.32 24.22 -0.56
CA ARG A 102 19.43 24.13 0.60
C ARG A 102 18.12 24.88 0.36
N THR A 103 18.19 26.03 -0.31
CA THR A 103 17.02 26.83 -0.67
C THR A 103 16.08 26.05 -1.59
N GLU A 104 16.59 25.47 -2.67
CA GLU A 104 15.80 24.67 -3.59
C GLU A 104 15.13 23.45 -2.91
N ALA A 105 15.90 22.75 -2.06
CA ALA A 105 15.34 21.61 -1.31
C ALA A 105 14.22 22.03 -0.34
N ARG A 106 14.38 23.19 0.32
CA ARG A 106 13.37 23.77 1.22
C ARG A 106 12.13 24.25 0.47
N GLU A 107 12.29 25.00 -0.61
CA GLU A 107 11.17 25.48 -1.44
C GLU A 107 10.34 24.32 -1.97
N LEU A 108 10.97 23.29 -2.52
CA LEU A 108 10.25 22.11 -2.99
C LEU A 108 9.53 21.40 -1.85
N ALA A 109 10.16 21.23 -0.69
CA ALA A 109 9.55 20.52 0.43
C ALA A 109 8.41 21.32 1.09
N LEU A 110 8.62 22.64 1.31
CA LEU A 110 7.67 23.48 2.03
C LEU A 110 6.55 23.99 1.13
N ASP A 111 6.89 24.50 -0.05
CA ASP A 111 5.91 25.14 -0.92
C ASP A 111 5.30 24.17 -1.94
N GLY A 112 6.02 23.09 -2.27
CA GLY A 112 5.54 22.04 -3.14
C GLY A 112 4.75 20.94 -2.38
N PHE A 113 5.28 20.47 -1.25
CA PHE A 113 4.68 19.33 -0.53
C PHE A 113 3.91 19.73 0.74
N LEU A 114 4.29 20.81 1.39
CA LEU A 114 3.65 21.32 2.60
C LEU A 114 3.24 22.80 2.46
N PRO A 115 2.54 23.20 1.37
CA PRO A 115 2.16 24.58 1.19
C PRO A 115 1.25 25.07 2.31
N GLU A 116 1.31 26.36 2.61
CA GLU A 116 0.27 27.03 3.38
C GLU A 116 -1.04 26.99 2.60
N CYS A 117 -2.11 26.59 3.24
CA CYS A 117 -3.43 26.46 2.62
C CYS A 117 -4.52 26.72 3.65
N ALA A 118 -5.73 27.04 3.18
CA ALA A 118 -6.90 27.15 4.04
C ALA A 118 -7.43 25.75 4.42
N LEU A 119 -8.11 25.65 5.57
CA LEU A 119 -8.77 24.40 5.99
C LEU A 119 -9.83 23.95 4.97
N THR A 120 -10.40 24.87 4.21
CA THR A 120 -11.39 24.61 3.16
C THR A 120 -10.79 24.18 1.82
N ASP A 121 -9.47 24.26 1.67
CA ASP A 121 -8.82 23.88 0.43
C ASP A 121 -8.88 22.38 0.23
N VAL A 122 -9.12 21.96 -1.01
CA VAL A 122 -9.17 20.56 -1.41
C VAL A 122 -8.03 20.25 -2.39
N PRO A 123 -7.50 19.04 -2.36
CA PRO A 123 -6.49 18.62 -3.32
C PRO A 123 -7.01 18.69 -4.75
N SER A 124 -6.17 19.13 -5.68
CA SER A 124 -6.52 19.18 -7.10
C SER A 124 -6.65 17.79 -7.72
N VAL A 125 -7.63 17.60 -8.60
CA VAL A 125 -7.89 16.32 -9.29
C VAL A 125 -7.37 16.37 -10.74
N ASP A 126 -6.33 17.14 -11.01
CA ASP A 126 -5.83 17.33 -12.37
C ASP A 126 -5.31 16.02 -12.96
N LYS A 127 -5.82 15.67 -14.15
CA LYS A 127 -5.49 14.43 -14.87
C LYS A 127 -4.07 14.42 -15.46
N LYS A 128 -3.31 15.51 -15.36
CA LYS A 128 -1.96 15.70 -15.93
C LYS A 128 -0.88 15.76 -14.85
N SER A 129 -0.95 14.93 -13.83
CA SER A 129 0.12 14.88 -12.82
C SER A 129 1.40 14.34 -13.46
N ALA A 130 2.50 15.05 -13.27
CA ALA A 130 3.85 14.65 -13.69
C ALA A 130 4.30 13.31 -13.10
N PHE A 131 3.71 12.86 -11.99
CA PHE A 131 3.99 11.58 -11.33
C PHE A 131 3.46 10.33 -12.06
N ARG A 132 2.73 10.49 -13.19
CA ARG A 132 2.15 9.36 -13.94
C ARG A 132 3.13 8.53 -14.77
N GLU A 133 4.35 9.01 -14.98
CA GLU A 133 5.32 8.32 -15.85
C GLU A 133 5.79 6.94 -15.33
N LEU A 134 5.58 6.61 -14.07
CA LEU A 134 6.06 5.37 -13.46
C LEU A 134 4.99 4.25 -13.33
N GLY A 135 3.79 4.44 -13.88
CA GLY A 135 2.74 3.41 -13.85
C GLY A 135 2.12 3.15 -12.47
N LEU A 136 2.53 3.90 -11.44
CA LEU A 136 1.94 3.85 -10.10
C LEU A 136 0.83 4.90 -9.97
N PRO A 137 -0.24 4.62 -9.21
CA PRO A 137 -1.36 5.54 -9.01
C PRO A 137 -1.00 6.62 -7.97
N TYR A 138 0.03 7.43 -8.25
CA TYR A 138 0.36 8.56 -7.39
C TYR A 138 -0.78 9.57 -7.32
N VAL A 139 -0.89 10.23 -6.17
CA VAL A 139 -1.87 11.28 -5.93
C VAL A 139 -1.60 12.46 -6.87
N SER A 140 -2.65 13.08 -7.39
CA SER A 140 -2.53 14.15 -8.39
C SER A 140 -1.95 15.44 -7.81
N ASP A 141 -2.31 15.78 -6.56
CA ASP A 141 -1.82 16.97 -5.85
C ASP A 141 -0.74 16.56 -4.82
N PRO A 142 0.50 17.03 -4.92
CA PRO A 142 1.56 16.72 -3.96
C PRO A 142 1.41 17.42 -2.60
N ALA A 143 0.45 18.33 -2.45
CA ALA A 143 0.24 19.13 -1.25
C ALA A 143 -0.34 18.29 -0.10
N VAL A 144 0.52 17.69 0.73
CA VAL A 144 0.13 16.88 1.91
C VAL A 144 -0.77 17.68 2.86
N THR A 145 -0.52 18.98 3.01
CA THR A 145 -1.33 19.88 3.86
C THR A 145 -2.77 20.01 3.38
N LYS A 146 -3.04 20.04 2.06
CA LYS A 146 -4.41 20.04 1.54
C LYS A 146 -5.13 18.71 1.79
N HIS A 147 -4.40 17.59 1.67
CA HIS A 147 -4.97 16.29 2.03
C HIS A 147 -5.27 16.18 3.52
N LEU A 148 -4.42 16.78 4.38
CA LEU A 148 -4.70 16.88 5.82
C LEU A 148 -5.93 17.76 6.08
N ALA A 149 -6.06 18.90 5.42
CA ALA A 149 -7.24 19.76 5.51
C ALA A 149 -8.53 19.00 5.13
N GLN A 150 -8.51 18.32 3.99
CA GLN A 150 -9.63 17.48 3.56
C GLN A 150 -9.97 16.40 4.59
N PHE A 151 -8.96 15.71 5.12
CA PHE A 151 -9.16 14.67 6.14
C PHE A 151 -9.83 15.22 7.42
N LEU A 152 -9.38 16.38 7.92
CA LEU A 152 -9.96 17.01 9.10
C LEU A 152 -11.41 17.48 8.82
N ASN A 153 -11.69 18.02 7.63
CA ASN A 153 -13.04 18.40 7.22
C ASN A 153 -13.96 17.18 7.15
N GLU A 154 -13.56 16.10 6.49
CA GLU A 154 -14.33 14.85 6.38
C GLU A 154 -14.53 14.19 7.74
N SER A 155 -13.70 14.51 8.74
CA SER A 155 -13.79 14.03 10.12
C SER A 155 -14.62 14.94 11.05
N GLY A 156 -15.33 15.92 10.53
CA GLY A 156 -16.19 16.83 11.29
C GLY A 156 -15.49 18.10 11.80
N ASN A 157 -14.47 18.58 11.09
CA ASN A 157 -13.67 19.77 11.44
C ASN A 157 -13.03 19.68 12.85
N VAL A 158 -12.60 18.48 13.21
CA VAL A 158 -11.97 18.25 14.53
C VAL A 158 -10.62 18.95 14.58
N ARG A 159 -10.47 19.85 15.55
CA ARG A 159 -9.17 20.46 15.86
C ARG A 159 -8.30 19.42 16.59
N PRO A 160 -7.11 19.09 16.08
CA PRO A 160 -6.17 18.27 16.83
C PRO A 160 -5.53 19.08 17.96
N ASP A 161 -5.55 18.56 19.18
CA ASP A 161 -4.85 19.18 20.32
C ASP A 161 -3.36 18.85 20.31
N ALA A 162 -2.99 17.71 19.71
CA ALA A 162 -1.61 17.27 19.58
C ALA A 162 -1.38 16.55 18.25
N ILE A 163 -0.12 16.53 17.80
CA ILE A 163 0.34 15.82 16.62
C ILE A 163 1.48 14.88 17.01
N LEU A 164 1.41 13.62 16.57
CA LEU A 164 2.49 12.65 16.61
C LEU A 164 2.96 12.39 15.18
N PHE A 165 4.19 12.77 14.89
CA PHE A 165 4.80 12.51 13.59
C PHE A 165 5.50 11.16 13.57
N ASN A 166 5.36 10.43 12.46
CA ASN A 166 6.08 9.19 12.18
C ASN A 166 6.62 9.20 10.75
N GLY A 167 7.67 8.44 10.51
CA GLY A 167 8.30 8.28 9.20
C GLY A 167 9.40 9.28 8.90
N GLY A 168 10.40 8.85 8.14
CA GLY A 168 11.62 9.59 7.84
C GLY A 168 11.41 10.93 7.11
N PHE A 169 10.26 11.11 6.44
CA PHE A 169 9.91 12.41 5.82
C PHE A 169 9.90 13.55 6.86
N PHE A 170 9.50 13.26 8.09
CA PHE A 170 9.38 14.26 9.17
C PHE A 170 10.60 14.33 10.10
N ILE A 171 11.71 13.69 9.79
CA ILE A 171 12.97 13.85 10.55
C ILE A 171 13.43 15.33 10.56
N PRO A 172 13.43 16.07 9.43
CA PRO A 172 13.76 17.48 9.46
C PRO A 172 12.72 18.29 10.25
N GLU A 173 13.16 19.02 11.27
CA GLU A 173 12.31 19.83 12.15
C GLU A 173 11.47 20.85 11.38
N ILE A 174 12.05 21.48 10.38
CA ILE A 174 11.38 22.49 9.54
C ILE A 174 10.08 21.97 8.90
N LEU A 175 9.99 20.68 8.59
CA LEU A 175 8.79 20.07 8.01
C LEU A 175 7.70 19.88 9.07
N ARG A 176 8.07 19.50 10.30
CA ARG A 176 7.14 19.40 11.43
C ARG A 176 6.59 20.76 11.85
N GLU A 177 7.47 21.76 11.93
CA GLU A 177 7.08 23.14 12.25
C GLU A 177 6.16 23.73 11.17
N ARG A 178 6.37 23.45 9.89
CA ARG A 178 5.44 23.87 8.82
C ARG A 178 4.06 23.26 9.02
N VAL A 179 3.93 21.96 9.25
CA VAL A 179 2.61 21.34 9.50
C VAL A 179 1.95 21.90 10.75
N LYS A 180 2.70 22.08 11.82
CA LYS A 180 2.20 22.70 13.07
C LYS A 180 1.67 24.10 12.82
N SER A 181 2.43 24.96 12.12
CA SER A 181 2.04 26.33 11.76
C SER A 181 0.77 26.37 10.90
N VAL A 182 0.66 25.47 9.92
CA VAL A 182 -0.52 25.36 9.07
C VAL A 182 -1.74 24.97 9.89
N VAL A 183 -1.62 23.98 10.78
CA VAL A 183 -2.73 23.57 11.67
C VAL A 183 -3.09 24.72 12.63
N GLU A 184 -2.10 25.44 13.18
CA GLU A 184 -2.32 26.62 14.00
C GLU A 184 -3.11 27.71 13.25
N SER A 185 -2.77 27.96 11.98
CA SER A 185 -3.47 28.96 11.17
C SER A 185 -4.94 28.60 10.95
N TRP A 186 -5.28 27.32 10.90
CA TRP A 186 -6.66 26.85 10.70
C TRP A 186 -7.53 27.02 11.94
N PHE A 187 -6.95 26.83 13.14
CA PHE A 187 -7.71 26.74 14.39
C PHE A 187 -7.36 27.81 15.41
N GLY A 188 -6.40 28.70 15.11
CA GLY A 188 -5.99 29.79 16.00
C GLY A 188 -5.24 29.33 17.26
N LYS A 189 -4.86 28.05 17.34
CA LYS A 189 -4.10 27.48 18.46
C LYS A 189 -3.13 26.42 17.94
N ALA A 190 -1.87 26.55 18.32
CA ALA A 190 -0.84 25.58 17.98
C ALA A 190 -1.11 24.22 18.65
N PRO A 191 -1.03 23.11 17.91
CA PRO A 191 -1.06 21.79 18.49
C PRO A 191 0.23 21.49 19.25
N ILE A 192 0.16 20.63 20.27
CA ILE A 192 1.33 20.08 20.92
C ILE A 192 1.97 19.07 19.96
N VAL A 193 3.28 19.14 19.75
CA VAL A 193 4.01 18.11 19.00
C VAL A 193 4.61 17.13 20.00
N PHE A 194 4.19 15.87 19.90
CA PHE A 194 4.79 14.83 20.72
C PHE A 194 6.18 14.47 20.18
N GLU A 195 7.13 14.35 21.11
CA GLU A 195 8.46 13.87 20.78
C GLU A 195 8.42 12.38 20.43
N ASN A 196 9.09 12.03 19.35
CA ASN A 196 9.34 10.65 18.96
C ASN A 196 10.84 10.51 18.73
N GLN A 197 11.48 9.62 19.50
CA GLN A 197 12.94 9.44 19.46
C GLN A 197 13.42 8.90 18.11
N ASP A 198 12.58 8.13 17.42
CA ASP A 198 12.98 7.44 16.20
C ASP A 198 11.81 7.32 15.21
N LEU A 199 11.67 8.37 14.39
CA LEU A 199 10.60 8.44 13.41
C LEU A 199 10.67 7.34 12.33
N ASP A 200 11.87 6.85 12.01
CA ASP A 200 12.05 5.80 11.00
C ASP A 200 11.64 4.42 11.51
N LEU A 201 11.87 4.14 12.78
CA LEU A 201 11.56 2.86 13.40
C LEU A 201 10.19 2.81 14.07
N ALA A 202 9.44 3.92 14.08
CA ALA A 202 8.16 4.02 14.79
C ALA A 202 7.16 2.91 14.41
N VAL A 203 7.07 2.56 13.12
CA VAL A 203 6.18 1.49 12.65
C VAL A 203 6.64 0.12 13.16
N ALA A 204 7.95 -0.16 13.10
CA ALA A 204 8.52 -1.43 13.58
C ALA A 204 8.37 -1.57 15.11
N GLN A 205 8.64 -0.50 15.84
CA GLN A 205 8.44 -0.45 17.30
C GLN A 205 6.97 -0.63 17.67
N GLY A 206 6.06 0.05 16.95
CA GLY A 206 4.61 -0.10 17.13
C GLY A 206 4.13 -1.52 16.85
N ALA A 207 4.62 -2.17 15.81
CA ALA A 207 4.31 -3.56 15.49
C ALA A 207 4.81 -4.53 16.59
N ALA A 208 6.03 -4.32 17.08
CA ALA A 208 6.58 -5.11 18.18
C ALA A 208 5.78 -4.92 19.47
N TYR A 209 5.45 -3.68 19.81
CA TYR A 209 4.61 -3.34 20.98
C TYR A 209 3.22 -3.97 20.87
N TYR A 210 2.57 -3.84 19.72
CA TYR A 210 1.27 -4.44 19.45
C TYR A 210 1.30 -5.96 19.66
N SER A 211 2.32 -6.62 19.09
CA SER A 211 2.50 -8.07 19.23
C SER A 211 2.73 -8.49 20.69
N HIS A 212 3.53 -7.71 21.43
CA HIS A 212 3.77 -7.95 22.87
C HIS A 212 2.47 -7.90 23.68
N VAL A 213 1.68 -6.83 23.53
CA VAL A 213 0.43 -6.65 24.27
C VAL A 213 -0.61 -7.72 23.88
N ARG A 214 -0.73 -8.05 22.59
CA ARG A 214 -1.62 -9.11 22.11
C ARG A 214 -1.19 -10.50 22.63
N GLY A 215 0.08 -10.73 22.82
CA GLY A 215 0.64 -11.95 23.41
C GLY A 215 0.48 -12.08 24.94
N GLY A 216 -0.28 -11.17 25.56
CA GLY A 216 -0.53 -11.18 27.03
C GLY A 216 0.43 -10.29 27.84
N GLY A 217 1.29 -9.51 27.18
CA GLY A 217 2.14 -8.51 27.85
C GLY A 217 1.31 -7.32 28.37
N GLN A 218 1.88 -6.60 29.32
CA GLN A 218 1.24 -5.38 29.82
C GLN A 218 1.36 -4.24 28.81
N GLY A 219 0.27 -3.49 28.62
CA GLY A 219 0.28 -2.33 27.75
C GLY A 219 -1.13 -1.83 27.41
N ILE A 220 -1.19 -0.78 26.61
CA ILE A 220 -2.44 -0.15 26.18
C ILE A 220 -2.53 -0.28 24.65
N LEU A 221 -3.59 -0.86 24.14
CA LEU A 221 -3.89 -0.87 22.73
C LEU A 221 -4.82 0.28 22.36
N VAL A 222 -4.59 0.85 21.17
CA VAL A 222 -5.54 1.80 20.60
C VAL A 222 -6.80 1.02 20.23
N ARG A 223 -7.92 1.36 20.87
CA ARG A 223 -9.23 0.83 20.55
C ARG A 223 -9.80 1.61 19.37
N GLY A 224 -10.56 0.95 18.54
CA GLY A 224 -11.25 1.59 17.44
C GLY A 224 -11.57 0.54 16.41
N GLY A 225 -12.83 0.25 16.24
CA GLY A 225 -13.32 -0.60 15.19
C GLY A 225 -13.02 -0.03 13.81
N LEU A 226 -13.42 -0.73 12.77
CA LEU A 226 -13.26 -0.27 11.39
C LEU A 226 -13.78 1.16 11.21
N PRO A 227 -12.98 2.07 10.63
CA PRO A 227 -13.37 3.47 10.45
C PRO A 227 -14.47 3.65 9.40
N ARG A 228 -14.73 2.62 8.61
CA ARG A 228 -15.74 2.61 7.53
C ARG A 228 -16.47 1.28 7.48
N ALA A 229 -17.73 1.32 7.03
CA ALA A 229 -18.46 0.10 6.72
C ALA A 229 -18.04 -0.44 5.35
N TYR A 230 -18.10 -1.76 5.16
CA TYR A 230 -17.82 -2.45 3.89
C TYR A 230 -19.03 -3.20 3.40
N PHE A 231 -19.23 -3.18 2.07
CA PHE A 231 -20.41 -3.75 1.42
C PHE A 231 -20.01 -4.52 0.16
N ILE A 232 -20.73 -5.60 -0.13
CA ILE A 232 -20.61 -6.35 -1.39
C ILE A 232 -21.82 -6.07 -2.27
N GLY A 233 -21.58 -5.73 -3.54
CA GLY A 233 -22.66 -5.49 -4.51
C GLY A 233 -23.34 -6.80 -4.92
N THR A 234 -24.66 -6.82 -4.90
CA THR A 234 -25.52 -7.95 -5.31
C THR A 234 -26.31 -7.67 -6.58
N GLY A 235 -26.33 -6.41 -7.03
CA GLY A 235 -27.03 -5.94 -8.22
C GLY A 235 -26.44 -4.62 -8.73
N GLU A 236 -27.14 -3.95 -9.63
CA GLU A 236 -26.64 -2.67 -10.19
C GLU A 236 -26.54 -1.57 -9.13
N LYS A 237 -27.54 -1.47 -8.26
CA LYS A 237 -27.62 -0.46 -7.19
C LYS A 237 -27.87 -1.04 -5.81
N GLN A 238 -27.71 -2.34 -5.64
CA GLN A 238 -27.92 -3.01 -4.35
C GLN A 238 -26.62 -3.59 -3.81
N SER A 239 -26.46 -3.51 -2.50
CA SER A 239 -25.33 -4.08 -1.78
C SER A 239 -25.76 -4.63 -0.43
N ILE A 240 -24.95 -5.54 0.11
CA ILE A 240 -25.13 -6.13 1.45
C ILE A 240 -24.01 -5.57 2.33
N CYS A 241 -24.35 -5.08 3.51
CA CYS A 241 -23.37 -4.70 4.52
C CYS A 241 -22.64 -5.96 5.00
N LEU A 242 -21.35 -6.03 4.71
CA LEU A 242 -20.47 -7.13 5.15
C LEU A 242 -19.99 -6.89 6.58
N VAL A 243 -19.47 -5.69 6.82
CA VAL A 243 -18.89 -5.29 8.09
C VAL A 243 -19.33 -3.87 8.40
N PRO A 244 -20.13 -3.66 9.44
CA PRO A 244 -20.55 -2.35 9.91
C PRO A 244 -19.33 -1.50 10.33
N ARG A 245 -19.50 -0.17 10.28
CA ARG A 245 -18.54 0.74 10.88
C ARG A 245 -18.45 0.48 12.39
N GLY A 246 -17.25 0.54 12.93
CA GLY A 246 -17.01 0.30 14.36
C GLY A 246 -16.83 -1.18 14.74
N SER A 247 -16.92 -2.11 13.77
CA SER A 247 -16.62 -3.53 14.04
C SER A 247 -15.20 -3.71 14.54
N GLU A 248 -15.03 -4.52 15.58
CA GLU A 248 -13.73 -4.74 16.22
C GLU A 248 -12.83 -5.66 15.38
N GLU A 249 -11.52 -5.37 15.37
CA GLU A 249 -10.50 -6.25 14.78
C GLU A 249 -10.49 -7.61 15.51
N GLY A 250 -10.31 -8.70 14.76
CA GLY A 250 -10.43 -10.06 15.25
C GLY A 250 -11.86 -10.60 15.28
N SER A 251 -12.87 -9.82 14.84
CA SER A 251 -14.26 -10.28 14.79
C SER A 251 -14.57 -11.07 13.52
N THR A 252 -15.45 -12.05 13.64
CA THR A 252 -16.02 -12.80 12.52
C THR A 252 -17.53 -12.58 12.49
N LEU A 253 -18.05 -12.18 11.34
CA LEU A 253 -19.47 -11.92 11.11
C LEU A 253 -20.03 -12.95 10.12
N GLU A 254 -21.04 -13.70 10.53
CA GLU A 254 -21.78 -14.61 9.64
C GLU A 254 -23.04 -13.91 9.12
N LEU A 255 -23.26 -13.96 7.80
CA LEU A 255 -24.28 -13.22 7.07
C LEU A 255 -25.14 -14.23 6.32
N ASP A 256 -26.25 -14.61 6.90
CA ASP A 256 -27.23 -15.48 6.24
C ASP A 256 -28.34 -14.65 5.58
N VAL A 257 -28.04 -14.12 4.38
CA VAL A 257 -28.98 -13.33 3.61
C VAL A 257 -29.88 -14.25 2.79
N PRO A 258 -31.22 -14.14 2.94
CA PRO A 258 -32.15 -14.96 2.18
C PRO A 258 -32.00 -14.80 0.67
N GLY A 259 -32.00 -15.92 -0.07
CA GLY A 259 -31.92 -15.91 -1.52
C GLY A 259 -30.54 -15.63 -2.12
N LEU A 260 -29.50 -15.46 -1.29
CA LEU A 260 -28.15 -15.24 -1.79
C LEU A 260 -27.60 -16.49 -2.47
N GLN A 261 -27.21 -16.33 -3.72
CA GLN A 261 -26.65 -17.41 -4.55
C GLN A 261 -25.34 -16.95 -5.20
N LEU A 262 -24.43 -17.91 -5.36
CA LEU A 262 -23.16 -17.71 -6.01
C LEU A 262 -23.10 -18.51 -7.31
N LEU A 263 -22.74 -17.87 -8.41
CA LEU A 263 -22.57 -18.53 -9.69
C LEU A 263 -21.21 -19.23 -9.73
N ALA A 264 -21.22 -20.56 -9.84
CA ALA A 264 -20.02 -21.38 -9.95
C ALA A 264 -19.71 -21.76 -11.39
N ASN A 265 -18.43 -22.05 -11.67
CA ASN A 265 -17.86 -22.48 -12.94
C ASN A 265 -17.87 -21.42 -14.05
N LYS A 266 -18.08 -20.16 -13.67
CA LYS A 266 -17.99 -19.00 -14.56
C LYS A 266 -17.20 -17.87 -13.85
N PRO A 267 -16.46 -17.03 -14.58
CA PRO A 267 -15.88 -15.83 -14.01
C PRO A 267 -16.98 -14.91 -13.46
N VAL A 268 -16.85 -14.52 -12.20
CA VAL A 268 -17.76 -13.60 -11.52
C VAL A 268 -16.97 -12.42 -11.02
N SER A 269 -17.48 -11.21 -11.27
CA SER A 269 -16.90 -9.96 -10.78
C SER A 269 -17.73 -9.44 -9.61
N PHE A 270 -17.11 -9.30 -8.44
CA PHE A 270 -17.75 -8.77 -7.24
C PHE A 270 -17.41 -7.30 -7.08
N ARG A 271 -18.40 -6.45 -6.83
CA ARG A 271 -18.18 -5.05 -6.49
C ARG A 271 -18.05 -4.92 -4.98
N LEU A 272 -16.95 -4.36 -4.51
CA LEU A 272 -16.74 -4.01 -3.12
C LEU A 272 -16.92 -2.50 -2.95
N TYR A 273 -17.69 -2.12 -1.96
CA TYR A 273 -17.91 -0.71 -1.60
C TYR A 273 -17.48 -0.47 -0.17
N SER A 274 -17.14 0.78 0.16
CA SER A 274 -17.01 1.23 1.54
C SER A 274 -17.67 2.58 1.73
N SER A 275 -18.10 2.89 2.96
CA SER A 275 -18.65 4.18 3.33
C SER A 275 -18.12 4.65 4.69
N LEU A 276 -17.80 5.93 4.77
CA LEU A 276 -17.43 6.63 6.01
C LEU A 276 -18.64 7.23 6.72
N THR A 277 -19.72 7.47 6.00
CA THR A 277 -20.89 8.20 6.47
C THR A 277 -21.98 7.28 7.03
N ARG A 278 -22.03 6.03 6.57
CA ARG A 278 -23.03 5.04 7.01
C ARG A 278 -22.62 4.42 8.34
N THR A 279 -23.31 4.82 9.40
CA THR A 279 -22.97 4.43 10.77
C THR A 279 -23.97 3.49 11.42
N GLU A 280 -25.19 3.37 10.83
CA GLU A 280 -26.30 2.63 11.44
C GLU A 280 -26.59 1.28 10.74
N ASP A 281 -25.89 0.98 9.64
CA ASP A 281 -26.08 -0.28 8.95
C ASP A 281 -25.60 -1.45 9.79
N VAL A 282 -26.35 -2.56 9.71
CA VAL A 282 -26.02 -3.79 10.40
C VAL A 282 -25.55 -4.86 9.42
N ALA A 283 -24.74 -5.80 9.91
CA ALA A 283 -24.22 -6.90 9.10
C ALA A 283 -25.38 -7.73 8.47
N GLY A 284 -25.28 -8.00 7.17
CA GLY A 284 -26.31 -8.70 6.39
C GLY A 284 -27.45 -7.81 5.88
N GLN A 285 -27.52 -6.54 6.24
CA GLN A 285 -28.51 -5.61 5.75
C GLN A 285 -28.32 -5.31 4.27
N CYS A 286 -29.41 -5.42 3.48
CA CYS A 286 -29.43 -4.97 2.10
C CYS A 286 -29.67 -3.46 2.07
N VAL A 287 -28.84 -2.75 1.33
CA VAL A 287 -28.90 -1.29 1.19
C VAL A 287 -28.73 -0.86 -0.26
N GLU A 288 -29.31 0.30 -0.62
CA GLU A 288 -29.09 0.90 -1.93
C GLU A 288 -27.76 1.64 -1.96
N VAL A 289 -27.03 1.51 -3.08
CA VAL A 289 -25.76 2.20 -3.32
C VAL A 289 -26.04 3.63 -3.78
N ASP A 290 -25.60 4.60 -2.99
CA ASP A 290 -25.72 6.04 -3.22
C ASP A 290 -24.34 6.72 -3.37
N GLU A 291 -24.33 8.05 -3.43
CA GLU A 291 -23.12 8.87 -3.57
C GLU A 291 -22.14 8.75 -2.37
N GLY A 292 -22.63 8.32 -1.22
CA GLY A 292 -21.82 8.08 0.00
C GLY A 292 -20.96 6.81 -0.05
N PHE A 293 -21.09 6.02 -1.13
CA PHE A 293 -20.31 4.80 -1.32
C PHE A 293 -19.05 5.05 -2.17
N HIS A 294 -17.94 4.56 -1.69
CA HIS A 294 -16.70 4.49 -2.46
C HIS A 294 -16.56 3.09 -3.07
N LEU A 295 -16.53 3.01 -4.40
CA LEU A 295 -16.31 1.76 -5.14
C LEU A 295 -14.81 1.44 -5.16
N HIS A 296 -14.46 0.25 -4.69
CA HIS A 296 -13.11 -0.32 -4.81
C HIS A 296 -12.94 -1.05 -6.14
N ALA A 297 -11.69 -1.43 -6.44
CA ALA A 297 -11.41 -2.29 -7.60
C ALA A 297 -12.23 -3.58 -7.51
N PRO A 298 -12.92 -3.99 -8.59
CA PRO A 298 -13.71 -5.21 -8.59
C PRO A 298 -12.81 -6.43 -8.40
N LEU A 299 -13.37 -7.47 -7.80
CA LEU A 299 -12.73 -8.77 -7.64
C LEU A 299 -13.29 -9.72 -8.71
N ASP A 300 -12.40 -10.22 -9.54
CA ASP A 300 -12.72 -11.28 -10.48
C ASP A 300 -12.30 -12.63 -9.89
N ALA A 301 -13.26 -13.53 -9.71
CA ALA A 301 -13.01 -14.87 -9.20
C ALA A 301 -13.72 -15.93 -10.05
N VAL A 302 -13.12 -17.12 -10.14
CA VAL A 302 -13.77 -18.30 -10.70
C VAL A 302 -13.96 -19.28 -9.56
N ILE A 303 -15.21 -19.49 -9.20
CA ILE A 303 -15.58 -20.42 -8.14
C ILE A 303 -15.93 -21.77 -8.77
N ARG A 304 -15.24 -22.83 -8.36
CA ARG A 304 -15.44 -24.18 -8.92
C ARG A 304 -16.34 -25.00 -8.00
N PHE A 305 -17.39 -25.58 -8.58
CA PHE A 305 -18.30 -26.44 -7.85
C PHE A 305 -18.93 -27.50 -8.78
N GLY A 306 -18.78 -28.79 -8.46
CA GLY A 306 -19.32 -29.88 -9.25
C GLY A 306 -18.63 -30.06 -10.62
N ASN A 307 -19.42 -30.29 -11.67
CA ASN A 307 -18.88 -30.45 -13.02
C ASN A 307 -18.39 -29.11 -13.58
N PRO A 308 -17.09 -28.95 -13.94
CA PRO A 308 -16.51 -27.69 -14.39
C PRO A 308 -17.17 -27.08 -15.65
N ASN A 309 -17.78 -27.92 -16.47
CA ASN A 309 -18.39 -27.50 -17.75
C ASN A 309 -19.85 -27.05 -17.60
N MET A 310 -20.42 -27.10 -16.39
CA MET A 310 -21.81 -26.70 -16.13
C MET A 310 -21.84 -25.49 -15.20
N GLU A 311 -22.47 -24.41 -15.65
CA GLU A 311 -22.80 -23.30 -14.77
C GLU A 311 -23.79 -23.76 -13.71
N ARG A 312 -23.54 -23.43 -12.46
CA ARG A 312 -24.39 -23.80 -11.35
C ARG A 312 -24.55 -22.67 -10.36
N SER A 313 -25.78 -22.37 -9.98
CA SER A 313 -26.06 -21.46 -8.88
C SER A 313 -26.06 -22.24 -7.56
N VAL A 314 -25.25 -21.79 -6.62
CA VAL A 314 -25.06 -22.43 -5.31
C VAL A 314 -25.57 -21.49 -4.23
N PRO A 315 -26.54 -21.91 -3.41
CA PRO A 315 -26.96 -21.14 -2.24
C PRO A 315 -25.80 -21.01 -1.25
N VAL A 316 -25.50 -19.78 -0.82
CA VAL A 316 -24.39 -19.50 0.08
C VAL A 316 -24.83 -18.60 1.23
N LYS A 317 -24.08 -18.67 2.33
CA LYS A 317 -23.96 -17.62 3.34
C LYS A 317 -22.62 -16.93 3.18
N LEU A 318 -22.53 -15.65 3.53
CA LEU A 318 -21.26 -14.95 3.57
C LEU A 318 -20.70 -14.97 4.98
N ARG A 319 -19.40 -14.97 5.07
CA ARG A 319 -18.68 -14.80 6.31
C ARG A 319 -17.58 -13.77 6.09
N ALA A 320 -17.64 -12.71 6.87
CA ALA A 320 -16.65 -11.66 6.87
C ALA A 320 -15.76 -11.79 8.11
N ASN A 321 -14.48 -11.98 7.91
CA ASN A 321 -13.49 -12.08 8.97
C ASN A 321 -12.62 -10.82 8.96
N LEU A 322 -12.72 -10.02 10.01
CA LEU A 322 -11.85 -8.90 10.22
C LEU A 322 -10.65 -9.36 11.03
N THR A 323 -9.53 -9.55 10.37
CA THR A 323 -8.32 -10.04 11.04
C THR A 323 -7.82 -9.04 12.09
N GLU A 324 -7.00 -9.51 13.02
CA GLU A 324 -6.38 -8.71 14.07
C GLU A 324 -5.46 -7.59 13.55
N VAL A 325 -5.03 -7.68 12.29
CA VAL A 325 -4.23 -6.66 11.61
C VAL A 325 -5.07 -5.74 10.71
N GLY A 326 -6.41 -5.78 10.85
CA GLY A 326 -7.33 -4.92 10.11
C GLY A 326 -7.53 -5.32 8.65
N THR A 327 -7.20 -6.55 8.26
CA THR A 327 -7.46 -7.07 6.90
C THR A 327 -8.85 -7.70 6.86
N LEU A 328 -9.65 -7.33 5.85
CA LEU A 328 -10.95 -7.93 5.61
C LEU A 328 -10.81 -9.16 4.72
N GLU A 329 -11.20 -10.31 5.24
CA GLU A 329 -11.34 -11.56 4.49
C GLU A 329 -12.83 -11.90 4.34
N ILE A 330 -13.23 -12.25 3.12
CA ILE A 330 -14.61 -12.61 2.82
C ILE A 330 -14.65 -14.02 2.30
N PHE A 331 -15.56 -14.80 2.84
CA PHE A 331 -15.81 -16.19 2.45
C PHE A 331 -17.26 -16.34 2.01
N ALA A 332 -17.48 -17.19 1.02
CA ALA A 332 -18.78 -17.69 0.66
C ALA A 332 -18.86 -19.16 1.04
N ASP A 333 -19.66 -19.48 2.05
CA ASP A 333 -19.83 -20.82 2.58
C ASP A 333 -21.09 -21.45 1.96
N SER A 334 -20.96 -22.62 1.34
CA SER A 334 -22.09 -23.33 0.71
C SER A 334 -23.11 -23.77 1.73
N LYS A 335 -24.41 -23.58 1.43
CA LYS A 335 -25.52 -24.14 2.27
C LYS A 335 -25.85 -25.59 1.94
N VAL A 336 -25.28 -26.14 0.84
CA VAL A 336 -25.61 -27.51 0.35
C VAL A 336 -24.42 -28.44 0.38
N SER A 337 -23.25 -27.98 0.82
CA SER A 337 -22.01 -28.78 0.93
C SER A 337 -21.04 -28.12 1.91
N GLU A 338 -19.94 -28.81 2.23
CA GLU A 338 -18.88 -28.28 3.12
C GLU A 338 -17.90 -27.32 2.42
N HIS A 339 -18.18 -26.89 1.18
CA HIS A 339 -17.31 -25.99 0.44
C HIS A 339 -17.39 -24.57 0.99
N SER A 340 -16.22 -23.97 1.16
CA SER A 340 -16.02 -22.57 1.51
C SER A 340 -15.06 -21.93 0.51
N TRP A 341 -15.44 -20.81 -0.09
CA TRP A 341 -14.63 -20.11 -1.06
C TRP A 341 -14.22 -18.77 -0.50
N ARG A 342 -12.91 -18.52 -0.46
CA ARG A 342 -12.36 -17.22 -0.07
C ARG A 342 -12.45 -16.26 -1.25
N LEU A 343 -13.12 -15.14 -1.05
CA LEU A 343 -13.16 -14.01 -1.98
C LEU A 343 -12.01 -13.09 -1.61
N GLN A 344 -10.95 -13.01 -2.44
CA GLN A 344 -9.78 -12.19 -2.15
C GLN A 344 -9.99 -10.76 -2.66
N PHE A 345 -9.81 -9.76 -1.78
CA PHE A 345 -9.79 -8.36 -2.13
C PHE A 345 -8.39 -7.79 -1.90
N GLU A 346 -7.79 -7.19 -2.93
CA GLU A 346 -6.64 -6.34 -2.77
C GLU A 346 -7.11 -4.91 -2.50
N LEU A 347 -7.23 -4.53 -1.23
CA LEU A 347 -7.61 -3.16 -0.81
C LEU A 347 -6.61 -2.08 -1.31
N ARG A 348 -5.47 -2.47 -1.84
CA ARG A 348 -4.37 -1.58 -2.27
C ARG A 348 -4.41 -1.12 -3.73
N ARG A 349 -5.37 -1.56 -4.55
CA ARG A 349 -5.51 -1.09 -5.94
C ARG A 349 -6.73 -0.20 -6.13
N ALA A 350 -6.75 0.96 -5.51
CA ALA A 350 -7.60 2.04 -5.97
C ALA A 350 -6.92 2.75 -7.14
N SER A 351 -7.63 2.82 -8.30
CA SER A 351 -7.31 3.62 -9.48
C SER A 351 -6.24 3.11 -10.45
N ALA A 352 -6.50 1.98 -11.11
CA ALA A 352 -6.05 1.84 -12.48
C ALA A 352 -7.28 1.61 -13.36
N LYS A 353 -7.49 2.49 -14.35
CA LYS A 353 -8.44 2.26 -15.45
C LYS A 353 -8.23 0.85 -15.96
N SER A 354 -9.35 0.15 -16.24
CA SER A 354 -9.37 -1.17 -16.85
C SER A 354 -8.30 -1.29 -17.94
N VAL A 355 -7.16 -1.82 -17.57
CA VAL A 355 -6.32 -2.52 -18.52
C VAL A 355 -7.14 -3.77 -18.81
N VAL A 356 -7.59 -3.92 -20.05
CA VAL A 356 -8.17 -5.14 -20.57
C VAL A 356 -7.37 -6.27 -19.96
N ALA A 357 -8.04 -7.07 -19.12
CA ALA A 357 -7.41 -8.21 -18.47
C ALA A 357 -6.82 -9.07 -19.60
N ARG A 358 -5.49 -9.02 -19.73
CA ARG A 358 -4.80 -10.05 -20.50
C ARG A 358 -5.15 -11.34 -19.78
N PRO A 359 -5.62 -12.38 -20.49
CA PRO A 359 -5.90 -13.65 -19.86
C PRO A 359 -4.67 -14.03 -19.02
N MET A 360 -4.86 -14.17 -17.71
CA MET A 360 -3.77 -14.64 -16.85
C MET A 360 -3.38 -16.01 -17.39
N ALA A 361 -2.16 -16.10 -17.87
CA ALA A 361 -1.61 -17.36 -18.33
C ALA A 361 -1.74 -18.37 -17.20
N THR A 362 -2.47 -19.44 -17.43
CA THR A 362 -2.59 -20.55 -16.48
C THR A 362 -1.38 -21.44 -16.71
N VAL A 363 -0.54 -21.58 -15.71
CA VAL A 363 0.51 -22.60 -15.70
C VAL A 363 -0.15 -23.94 -15.38
N ASN A 364 0.10 -24.96 -16.20
CA ASN A 364 -0.32 -26.32 -15.92
C ASN A 364 0.39 -26.82 -14.63
N ASP A 365 -0.32 -27.50 -13.73
CA ASP A 365 0.22 -28.02 -12.48
C ASP A 365 1.43 -28.92 -12.70
N GLU A 366 1.43 -29.76 -13.75
CA GLU A 366 2.59 -30.58 -14.12
C GLU A 366 3.82 -29.76 -14.53
N ALA A 367 3.62 -28.64 -15.24
CA ALA A 367 4.71 -27.73 -15.60
C ALA A 367 5.27 -27.04 -14.37
N LEU A 368 4.41 -26.68 -13.44
CA LEU A 368 4.80 -26.07 -12.16
C LEU A 368 5.58 -27.05 -11.27
N GLU A 369 5.16 -28.31 -11.21
CA GLU A 369 5.88 -29.35 -10.48
C GLU A 369 7.26 -29.61 -11.08
N ARG A 370 7.37 -29.68 -12.42
CA ARG A 370 8.68 -29.77 -13.11
C ARG A 370 9.56 -28.56 -12.82
N ALA A 371 8.99 -27.37 -12.79
CA ALA A 371 9.73 -26.14 -12.45
C ALA A 371 10.24 -26.18 -10.99
N CYS A 372 9.43 -26.65 -10.05
CA CYS A 372 9.83 -26.86 -8.65
C CYS A 372 10.98 -27.90 -8.56
N ALA A 373 10.89 -28.99 -9.29
CA ALA A 373 11.93 -30.00 -9.33
C ALA A 373 13.27 -29.46 -9.88
N LEU A 374 13.25 -28.56 -10.88
CA LEU A 374 14.45 -27.89 -11.37
C LEU A 374 15.12 -27.02 -10.29
N VAL A 375 14.34 -26.30 -9.49
CA VAL A 375 14.89 -25.53 -8.36
C VAL A 375 15.54 -26.47 -7.36
N LEU A 376 14.85 -27.52 -6.92
CA LEU A 376 15.39 -28.51 -5.99
C LEU A 376 16.69 -29.11 -6.53
N GLN A 377 16.72 -29.57 -7.78
CA GLN A 377 17.90 -30.16 -8.42
C GLN A 377 19.10 -29.20 -8.44
N THR A 378 18.85 -27.90 -8.72
CA THR A 378 19.92 -26.89 -8.77
C THR A 378 20.56 -26.67 -7.39
N PHE A 379 19.77 -26.64 -6.33
CA PHE A 379 20.25 -26.25 -5.00
C PHE A 379 20.55 -27.44 -4.07
N THR A 380 19.88 -28.59 -4.21
CA THR A 380 20.07 -29.76 -3.34
C THR A 380 20.78 -30.93 -4.03
N GLY A 381 20.69 -31.05 -5.36
CA GLY A 381 21.20 -32.19 -6.10
C GLY A 381 22.69 -32.18 -6.34
N GLU A 382 23.23 -33.37 -6.70
CA GLU A 382 24.58 -33.53 -7.17
C GLU A 382 24.74 -33.20 -8.69
N PHE A 383 23.73 -32.55 -9.31
CA PHE A 383 23.55 -32.48 -10.76
C PHE A 383 23.68 -31.10 -11.39
N SER A 384 24.18 -31.11 -12.46
CA SER A 384 24.57 -30.50 -13.72
C SER A 384 23.77 -29.29 -14.24
N LEU A 385 22.76 -28.75 -13.57
CA LEU A 385 22.15 -27.49 -13.97
C LEU A 385 22.88 -26.33 -13.22
N LEU A 386 23.56 -25.50 -14.02
CA LEU A 386 24.21 -24.33 -13.49
C LEU A 386 23.17 -23.32 -12.98
N PRO A 387 23.39 -22.68 -11.83
CA PRO A 387 22.46 -21.69 -11.29
C PRO A 387 22.14 -20.56 -12.29
N GLU A 388 23.09 -20.21 -13.16
CA GLU A 388 22.93 -19.20 -14.20
C GLU A 388 21.91 -19.60 -15.27
N GLU A 389 21.76 -20.90 -15.54
CA GLU A 389 20.82 -21.44 -16.53
C GLU A 389 19.39 -21.58 -15.98
N LEU A 390 19.23 -21.64 -14.65
CA LEU A 390 17.96 -21.88 -14.00
C LEU A 390 16.84 -20.91 -14.43
N PRO A 391 17.05 -19.58 -14.52
CA PRO A 391 16.00 -18.66 -14.94
C PRO A 391 15.46 -18.97 -16.33
N GLN A 392 16.34 -19.28 -17.28
CA GLN A 392 15.95 -19.63 -18.65
C GLN A 392 15.21 -20.97 -18.71
N LYS A 393 15.66 -21.96 -17.94
CA LYS A 393 15.00 -23.26 -17.84
C LYS A 393 13.60 -23.17 -17.22
N LEU A 394 13.43 -22.34 -16.21
CA LEU A 394 12.12 -22.08 -15.63
C LEU A 394 11.17 -21.42 -16.65
N GLU A 395 11.64 -20.41 -17.40
CA GLU A 395 10.85 -19.78 -18.47
C GLU A 395 10.41 -20.78 -19.54
N GLN A 396 11.32 -21.68 -19.95
CA GLN A 396 11.02 -22.75 -20.91
C GLN A 396 10.01 -23.75 -20.35
N THR A 397 10.20 -24.20 -19.11
CA THR A 397 9.34 -25.22 -18.48
C THR A 397 7.93 -24.67 -18.23
N LEU A 398 7.80 -23.42 -17.81
CA LEU A 398 6.52 -22.77 -17.60
C LEU A 398 5.91 -22.24 -18.90
N SER A 399 6.66 -22.24 -20.02
CA SER A 399 6.28 -21.65 -21.31
C SER A 399 5.84 -20.18 -21.21
N LEU A 400 6.40 -19.45 -20.25
CA LEU A 400 6.08 -18.06 -19.93
C LEU A 400 7.35 -17.30 -19.56
N GLY A 401 7.50 -16.10 -20.10
CA GLY A 401 8.54 -15.18 -19.63
C GLY A 401 8.30 -14.79 -18.16
N ARG A 402 9.38 -14.59 -17.39
CA ARG A 402 9.34 -14.35 -15.92
C ARG A 402 8.38 -13.22 -15.48
N ASN A 403 8.21 -12.21 -16.33
CA ASN A 403 7.30 -11.07 -16.04
C ASN A 403 5.81 -11.41 -16.22
N SER A 404 5.51 -12.61 -16.72
CA SER A 404 4.16 -13.10 -16.99
C SER A 404 3.76 -14.30 -16.11
N TRP A 405 4.61 -14.69 -15.15
CA TRP A 405 4.30 -15.79 -14.27
C TRP A 405 3.12 -15.46 -13.35
N PRO A 406 2.14 -16.37 -13.20
CA PRO A 406 1.04 -16.21 -12.27
C PRO A 406 1.55 -16.15 -10.82
N LEU A 407 0.90 -15.35 -9.99
CA LEU A 407 1.29 -15.19 -8.58
C LEU A 407 1.34 -16.53 -7.82
N GLY A 408 0.42 -17.48 -8.13
CA GLY A 408 0.43 -18.81 -7.54
C GLY A 408 1.69 -19.61 -7.87
N ALA A 409 2.17 -19.52 -9.13
CA ALA A 409 3.41 -20.15 -9.54
C ALA A 409 4.63 -19.52 -8.85
N ILE A 410 4.66 -18.19 -8.77
CA ILE A 410 5.73 -17.46 -8.08
C ILE A 410 5.80 -17.86 -6.60
N ARG A 411 4.67 -17.93 -5.89
CA ARG A 411 4.62 -18.37 -4.48
C ARG A 411 5.14 -19.78 -4.30
N LYS A 412 4.66 -20.73 -5.10
CA LYS A 412 5.09 -22.14 -5.00
C LYS A 412 6.58 -22.29 -5.28
N LEU A 413 7.13 -21.57 -6.27
CA LEU A 413 8.57 -21.55 -6.53
C LEU A 413 9.35 -20.91 -5.37
N ALA A 414 8.84 -19.80 -4.79
CA ALA A 414 9.46 -19.14 -3.64
C ALA A 414 9.54 -20.06 -2.42
N ASP A 415 8.47 -20.83 -2.13
CA ASP A 415 8.46 -21.81 -1.05
C ASP A 415 9.56 -22.87 -1.25
N VAL A 416 9.73 -23.38 -2.46
CA VAL A 416 10.79 -24.34 -2.81
C VAL A 416 12.18 -23.72 -2.69
N PHE A 417 12.37 -22.45 -3.06
CA PHE A 417 13.64 -21.75 -2.85
C PHE A 417 13.97 -21.60 -1.36
N LEU A 418 12.96 -21.38 -0.51
CA LEU A 418 13.14 -21.34 0.94
C LEU A 418 13.53 -22.70 1.52
N GLU A 419 12.92 -23.79 1.05
CA GLU A 419 13.28 -25.16 1.41
C GLU A 419 14.74 -25.50 1.06
N CYS A 420 15.25 -24.93 -0.04
CA CYS A 420 16.61 -25.13 -0.52
C CYS A 420 17.61 -24.09 -0.01
N ALA A 421 17.28 -23.25 0.97
CA ALA A 421 18.07 -22.10 1.41
C ALA A 421 19.55 -22.46 1.74
N GLU A 422 19.81 -23.62 2.35
CA GLU A 422 21.16 -24.09 2.67
C GLU A 422 22.00 -24.36 1.39
N GLY A 423 21.36 -24.77 0.30
CA GLY A 423 22.02 -25.01 -0.98
C GLY A 423 22.64 -23.75 -1.61
N ARG A 424 22.17 -22.56 -1.21
CA ARG A 424 22.71 -21.28 -1.68
C ARG A 424 24.15 -21.04 -1.23
N LYS A 425 24.58 -21.68 -0.18
CA LYS A 425 25.94 -21.57 0.36
C LYS A 425 27.00 -22.37 -0.45
N LYS A 426 26.60 -23.17 -1.45
CA LYS A 426 27.50 -24.02 -2.22
C LYS A 426 28.53 -23.23 -3.03
N SER A 427 28.16 -22.10 -3.61
CA SER A 427 29.06 -21.22 -4.35
C SER A 427 28.48 -19.82 -4.49
N ALA A 428 29.30 -18.84 -4.88
CA ALA A 428 28.85 -17.48 -5.20
C ALA A 428 27.77 -17.44 -6.27
N ALA A 429 27.79 -18.33 -7.26
CA ALA A 429 26.75 -18.45 -8.28
C ALA A 429 25.40 -18.88 -7.69
N HIS A 430 25.40 -19.83 -6.74
CA HIS A 430 24.18 -20.23 -6.02
C HIS A 430 23.65 -19.14 -5.08
N GLU A 431 24.52 -18.32 -4.48
CA GLU A 431 24.12 -17.25 -3.58
C GLU A 431 23.45 -16.08 -4.32
N ILE A 432 23.87 -15.79 -5.54
CA ILE A 432 23.35 -14.70 -6.37
C ILE A 432 21.98 -15.04 -6.99
N ARG A 433 21.66 -16.31 -7.16
CA ARG A 433 20.41 -16.79 -7.77
C ARG A 433 19.43 -17.26 -6.72
#